data_9b8468887598729f0a106b9d968c734e
#
_entry.id   9b8468887598729f0a106b9d968c734e
#
_cell.length_a   1.000
_cell.length_b   1.000
_cell.length_c   1.000
_cell.angle_alpha   90.00
_cell.angle_beta   90.00
_cell.angle_gamma   90.00
#
_symmetry.space_group_name_H-M   'P 1'
#
loop_
_entity.id
_entity.type
_entity.pdbx_description
1 polymer ?
#
loop_
_entity_poly.entity_id
_entity_poly.type
_entity_poly.pdbx_seq_one_letter_code
_entity_poly.pdbx_strand_id
1 'polypeptide(L)'
;MLDEEYRGEMANPEDYFHGVFGIFRNDTPPVQIKIQISSRIAPFIKERRWHTSQRIVSKGDGSIILSVDVAITPELIQWVLGFGSDAYVIEPAILQTRIAEEAEKTRNLYPKRAA
;
A
#
# COMPACT_ATOMS: atom_id res chain seq x y z
N MET A 1 -15.82 23.11 -0.18
CA MET A 1 -15.05 23.36 -0.26
C MET A 1 -14.55 23.68 -0.21
N LEU A 2 -14.74 23.17 -0.10
CA LEU A 2 -13.90 23.42 -0.02
C LEU A 2 -13.37 23.87 0.07
N ASP A 3 -13.43 23.66 0.21
CA ASP A 3 -12.56 24.07 0.39
C ASP A 3 -12.09 24.56 0.58
N GLU A 4 -12.18 24.36 0.79
CA GLU A 4 -11.42 24.71 1.03
C GLU A 4 -10.90 24.81 1.21
N GLU A 5 -11.16 24.64 1.30
CA GLU A 5 -10.44 24.64 1.53
C GLU A 5 -10.08 24.44 1.38
N TYR A 6 -10.50 24.19 1.28
CA TYR A 6 -9.73 23.99 1.19
C TYR A 6 -9.29 24.24 0.84
N ARG A 7 -9.51 24.16 0.70
CA ARG A 7 -8.92 24.38 0.49
C ARG A 7 -8.31 24.44 0.12
N GLY A 8 -8.34 24.42 -0.07
CA GLY A 8 -7.72 24.23 -0.39
C GLY A 8 -6.95 24.06 -0.55
N GLU A 9 -6.91 23.86 -0.45
CA GLU A 9 -6.18 23.45 -0.46
C GLU A 9 -5.71 22.67 -0.62
N MET A 10 -5.76 22.54 -1.28
CA MET A 10 -5.34 21.78 -1.52
C MET A 10 -4.66 21.08 -1.75
N ALA A 11 -4.47 21.22 -2.34
CA ALA A 11 -4.22 19.83 -2.17
C ALA A 11 -2.78 19.55 -1.96
N ASN A 12 -2.44 19.41 -0.76
CA ASN A 12 -1.15 18.97 -0.29
C ASN A 12 -1.03 17.48 -0.59
N PRO A 13 0.04 17.01 -1.27
CA PRO A 13 0.17 15.58 -1.53
C PRO A 13 0.13 14.72 -0.27
N GLU A 14 0.60 15.24 0.84
CA GLU A 14 0.56 14.48 2.08
C GLU A 14 -0.86 14.24 2.55
N ASP A 15 -1.75 15.21 2.31
CA ASP A 15 -3.15 15.03 2.66
C ASP A 15 -3.79 13.94 1.81
N TYR A 16 -3.41 13.88 0.55
CA TYR A 16 -3.90 12.81 -0.31
C TYR A 16 -3.53 11.44 0.26
N PHE A 17 -2.32 11.31 0.75
CA PHE A 17 -1.84 10.02 1.24
C PHE A 17 -2.49 9.61 2.54
N HIS A 18 -3.05 10.56 3.28
CA HIS A 18 -3.76 10.22 4.49
C HIS A 18 -4.95 9.30 4.23
N GLY A 19 -5.53 9.37 3.04
CA GLY A 19 -6.63 8.49 2.70
C GLY A 19 -6.20 7.06 2.46
N VAL A 20 -4.90 6.82 2.25
CA VAL A 20 -4.38 5.48 1.96
C VAL A 20 -3.64 4.92 3.15
N PHE A 21 -2.60 5.63 3.60
CA PHE A 21 -1.74 5.15 4.68
C PHE A 21 -1.94 5.90 5.97
N GLY A 22 -2.48 7.09 5.88
CA GLY A 22 -2.48 8.01 6.99
C GLY A 22 -3.77 8.07 7.75
N ILE A 23 -4.63 7.10 7.54
CA ILE A 23 -5.82 7.05 8.35
C ILE A 23 -5.38 6.99 9.79
N PHE A 24 -5.79 7.98 10.52
CA PHE A 24 -5.29 8.15 11.84
C PHE A 24 -5.99 7.23 12.82
N ARG A 25 -5.19 6.47 13.54
CA ARG A 25 -5.71 5.62 14.59
C ARG A 25 -4.78 5.71 15.76
N ASN A 26 -5.26 6.32 16.81
CA ASN A 26 -4.44 6.57 17.98
C ASN A 26 -3.99 5.30 18.66
N ASP A 27 -4.78 4.25 18.53
CA ASP A 27 -4.52 3.02 19.24
C ASP A 27 -3.69 2.02 18.45
N THR A 28 -3.28 2.39 17.24
CA THR A 28 -2.53 1.47 16.39
C THR A 28 -1.20 2.11 16.02
N PRO A 29 -0.12 1.66 16.65
CA PRO A 29 1.18 2.27 16.36
C PRO A 29 1.66 1.93 14.97
N PRO A 30 2.47 2.80 14.37
CA PRO A 30 3.06 2.49 13.08
C PRO A 30 4.07 1.36 13.21
N VAL A 31 4.19 0.59 12.14
CA VAL A 31 5.21 -0.43 12.03
C VAL A 31 5.91 -0.27 10.70
N GLN A 32 7.12 -0.78 10.63
CA GLN A 32 7.85 -0.72 9.37
C GLN A 32 7.31 -1.79 8.43
N ILE A 33 6.92 -1.36 7.26
CA ILE A 33 6.35 -2.25 6.25
C ILE A 33 7.24 -2.17 5.02
N LYS A 34 7.61 -3.34 4.50
CA LYS A 34 8.39 -3.42 3.28
C LYS A 34 7.64 -4.24 2.25
N ILE A 35 7.50 -3.67 1.07
CA ILE A 35 6.75 -4.27 -0.02
C ILE A 35 7.63 -4.28 -1.26
N GLN A 36 7.79 -5.46 -1.83
CA GLN A 36 8.49 -5.57 -3.11
C GLN A 36 7.49 -5.33 -4.23
N ILE A 37 7.84 -4.41 -5.12
CA ILE A 37 6.98 -3.99 -6.22
C ILE A 37 7.63 -4.46 -7.52
N SER A 38 6.84 -5.09 -8.38
CA SER A 38 7.37 -5.60 -9.65
C SER A 38 7.83 -4.44 -10.54
N SER A 39 8.70 -4.77 -11.50
CA SER A 39 9.18 -3.76 -12.43
C SER A 39 8.05 -3.15 -13.24
N ARG A 40 6.98 -3.89 -13.45
CA ARG A 40 5.84 -3.42 -14.21
C ARG A 40 5.13 -2.25 -13.50
N ILE A 41 5.06 -2.30 -12.18
CA ILE A 41 4.34 -1.30 -11.40
C ILE A 41 5.28 -0.27 -10.77
N ALA A 42 6.57 -0.58 -10.72
CA ALA A 42 7.52 0.29 -10.03
C ALA A 42 7.48 1.75 -10.50
N PRO A 43 7.37 2.04 -11.81
CA PRO A 43 7.32 3.45 -12.23
C PRO A 43 6.14 4.19 -11.63
N PHE A 44 4.98 3.53 -11.52
CA PHE A 44 3.81 4.14 -10.93
C PHE A 44 4.05 4.49 -9.46
N ILE A 45 4.69 3.58 -8.74
CA ILE A 45 4.96 3.80 -7.33
C ILE A 45 5.96 4.93 -7.15
N LYS A 46 7.00 4.97 -7.98
CA LYS A 46 8.07 5.95 -7.84
C LYS A 46 7.60 7.36 -8.14
N GLU A 47 6.55 7.51 -8.92
CA GLU A 47 6.05 8.82 -9.31
C GLU A 47 5.34 9.55 -8.17
N ARG A 48 5.01 8.85 -7.11
CA ARG A 48 4.14 9.41 -6.07
C ARG A 48 4.80 9.32 -4.72
N ARG A 49 4.39 10.24 -3.87
CA ARG A 49 4.75 10.14 -2.48
C ARG A 49 3.55 9.57 -1.72
N TRP A 50 3.71 8.35 -1.24
CA TRP A 50 2.62 7.64 -0.57
C TRP A 50 2.56 7.95 0.92
N HIS A 51 3.71 8.28 1.50
CA HIS A 51 3.80 8.65 2.90
C HIS A 51 5.12 9.36 3.12
N THR A 52 5.17 10.23 4.14
CA THR A 52 6.38 10.98 4.41
C THR A 52 7.54 10.08 4.81
N SER A 53 7.25 8.92 5.39
CA SER A 53 8.29 7.97 5.80
C SER A 53 8.80 7.11 4.65
N GLN A 54 8.30 7.30 3.45
CA GLN A 54 8.57 6.46 2.31
C GLN A 54 10.04 6.43 1.94
N ARG A 55 10.56 5.24 1.74
CA ARG A 55 11.89 5.01 1.18
C ARG A 55 11.75 3.98 0.08
N ILE A 56 12.47 4.19 -1.00
CA ILE A 56 12.42 3.30 -2.16
C ILE A 56 13.84 2.87 -2.49
N VAL A 57 14.04 1.56 -2.54
CA VAL A 57 15.32 0.97 -2.93
C VAL A 57 15.11 0.28 -4.26
N SER A 58 15.89 0.67 -5.26
CA SER A 58 15.81 0.04 -6.59
C SER A 58 16.62 -1.23 -6.60
N LYS A 59 16.05 -2.27 -7.20
CA LYS A 59 16.78 -3.50 -7.45
C LYS A 59 17.24 -3.50 -8.90
N GLY A 60 18.25 -4.29 -9.17
CA GLY A 60 18.86 -4.25 -10.49
C GLY A 60 17.97 -4.72 -11.63
N ASP A 61 16.88 -5.40 -11.31
CA ASP A 61 15.99 -5.94 -12.33
C ASP A 61 14.81 -5.02 -12.64
N GLY A 62 14.84 -3.80 -12.11
CA GLY A 62 13.74 -2.85 -12.33
C GLY A 62 12.67 -2.87 -11.26
N SER A 63 12.64 -3.88 -10.41
CA SER A 63 11.73 -3.89 -9.29
C SER A 63 12.26 -2.99 -8.18
N ILE A 64 11.40 -2.69 -7.22
CA ILE A 64 11.79 -1.84 -6.10
C ILE A 64 11.28 -2.43 -4.80
N ILE A 65 11.84 -1.97 -3.71
CA ILE A 65 11.31 -2.25 -2.38
C ILE A 65 10.86 -0.93 -1.80
N LEU A 66 9.58 -0.84 -1.50
CA LEU A 66 8.99 0.31 -0.86
C LEU A 66 8.93 0.06 0.63
N SER A 67 9.48 1.00 1.41
CA SER A 67 9.42 0.92 2.87
C SER A 67 8.62 2.12 3.38
N VAL A 68 7.68 1.87 4.28
CA VAL A 68 6.91 2.91 4.93
C VAL A 68 6.70 2.52 6.39
N ASP A 69 6.56 3.53 7.24
CA ASP A 69 6.25 3.32 8.66
C ASP A 69 4.81 3.77 8.87
N VAL A 70 3.89 2.83 8.86
CA VAL A 70 2.46 3.13 8.95
C VAL A 70 1.76 2.04 9.75
N ALA A 71 0.57 2.36 10.24
CA ALA A 71 -0.25 1.36 10.92
C ALA A 71 -0.83 0.39 9.90
N ILE A 72 -1.03 -0.84 10.34
CA ILE A 72 -1.70 -1.84 9.52
C ILE A 72 -3.19 -1.62 9.64
N THR A 73 -3.81 -1.20 8.55
CA THR A 73 -5.22 -0.86 8.51
C THR A 73 -5.87 -1.61 7.37
N PRO A 74 -7.22 -1.72 7.39
CA PRO A 74 -7.91 -2.30 6.24
C PRO A 74 -7.60 -1.57 4.93
N GLU A 75 -7.41 -0.25 5.00
CA GLU A 75 -7.09 0.53 3.81
C GLU A 75 -5.74 0.13 3.24
N LEU A 76 -4.75 -0.11 4.10
CA LEU A 76 -3.46 -0.57 3.65
C LEU A 76 -3.56 -1.93 2.97
N ILE A 77 -4.31 -2.84 3.59
CA ILE A 77 -4.49 -4.17 3.04
C ILE A 77 -5.14 -4.09 1.67
N GLN A 78 -6.17 -3.27 1.53
CA GLN A 78 -6.84 -3.11 0.25
C GLN A 78 -5.91 -2.50 -0.80
N TRP A 79 -5.07 -1.57 -0.38
CA TRP A 79 -4.14 -0.93 -1.30
C TRP A 79 -3.16 -1.96 -1.86
N VAL A 80 -2.60 -2.79 -0.98
CA VAL A 80 -1.66 -3.82 -1.42
C VAL A 80 -2.36 -4.82 -2.36
N LEU A 81 -3.54 -5.28 -1.95
CA LEU A 81 -4.27 -6.26 -2.75
C LEU A 81 -4.65 -5.72 -4.12
N GLY A 82 -4.81 -4.40 -4.22
CA GLY A 82 -5.17 -3.79 -5.49
C GLY A 82 -4.12 -3.97 -6.57
N PHE A 83 -2.89 -4.24 -6.19
CA PHE A 83 -1.83 -4.50 -7.17
C PHE A 83 -1.71 -5.97 -7.53
N GLY A 84 -2.49 -6.83 -6.87
CA GLY A 84 -2.44 -8.24 -7.15
C GLY A 84 -1.06 -8.81 -6.91
N SER A 85 -0.59 -9.61 -7.85
CA SER A 85 0.71 -10.28 -7.71
C SER A 85 1.89 -9.36 -7.98
N ASP A 86 1.65 -8.10 -8.31
CA ASP A 86 2.73 -7.14 -8.54
C ASP A 86 3.27 -6.54 -7.25
N ALA A 87 2.64 -6.81 -6.11
CA ALA A 87 3.09 -6.32 -4.81
C ALA A 87 3.19 -7.49 -3.85
N TYR A 88 4.35 -7.62 -3.23
CA TYR A 88 4.62 -8.70 -2.29
C TYR A 88 5.11 -8.11 -0.98
N VAL A 89 4.39 -8.38 0.10
CA VAL A 89 4.79 -7.87 1.42
C VAL A 89 5.94 -8.71 1.93
N ILE A 90 7.09 -8.05 2.13
CA ILE A 90 8.27 -8.72 2.66
C ILE A 90 8.16 -8.85 4.17
N GLU A 91 7.70 -7.79 4.83
CA GLU A 91 7.50 -7.77 6.27
C GLU A 91 6.50 -6.68 6.62
N PRO A 92 5.81 -6.77 7.76
CA PRO A 92 5.96 -7.81 8.77
C PRO A 92 5.12 -9.05 8.47
N ALA A 93 5.40 -10.12 9.19
CA ALA A 93 4.72 -11.39 8.95
C ALA A 93 3.22 -11.29 9.16
N ILE A 94 2.78 -10.48 10.13
CA ILE A 94 1.35 -10.36 10.38
C ILE A 94 0.63 -9.76 9.18
N LEU A 95 1.27 -8.83 8.48
CA LEU A 95 0.66 -8.26 7.29
C LEU A 95 0.63 -9.28 6.16
N GLN A 96 1.69 -10.07 6.01
CA GLN A 96 1.70 -11.15 5.03
C GLN A 96 0.51 -12.07 5.24
N THR A 97 0.28 -12.46 6.48
CA THR A 97 -0.83 -13.35 6.81
C THR A 97 -2.16 -12.73 6.46
N ARG A 98 -2.35 -11.45 6.81
CA ARG A 98 -3.60 -10.76 6.53
C ARG A 98 -3.86 -10.66 5.04
N ILE A 99 -2.81 -10.35 4.27
CA ILE A 99 -2.95 -10.25 2.82
C ILE A 99 -3.31 -11.62 2.24
N ALA A 100 -2.62 -12.67 2.67
CA ALA A 100 -2.87 -14.02 2.16
C ALA A 100 -4.29 -14.47 2.47
N GLU A 101 -4.77 -14.18 3.69
CA GLU A 101 -6.13 -14.55 4.06
C GLU A 101 -7.17 -13.87 3.19
N GLU A 102 -7.00 -12.57 2.95
CA GLU A 102 -7.95 -11.85 2.12
C GLU A 102 -7.89 -12.31 0.68
N ALA A 103 -6.70 -12.61 0.18
CA ALA A 103 -6.56 -13.11 -1.17
C ALA A 103 -7.25 -14.47 -1.33
N GLU A 104 -7.14 -15.31 -0.32
CA GLU A 104 -7.79 -16.61 -0.37
C GLU A 104 -9.31 -16.48 -0.34
N LYS A 105 -9.83 -15.62 0.50
CA LYS A 105 -11.26 -15.37 0.53
C LYS A 105 -11.75 -14.90 -0.82
N THR A 106 -11.01 -13.99 -1.42
CA THR A 106 -11.39 -13.47 -2.74
C THR A 106 -11.34 -14.58 -3.78
N ARG A 107 -10.28 -15.36 -3.74
CA ARG A 107 -10.13 -16.47 -4.67
C ARG A 107 -11.31 -17.44 -4.59
N ASN A 108 -11.78 -17.68 -3.38
CA ASN A 108 -12.85 -18.65 -3.15
C ASN A 108 -14.22 -18.15 -3.60
N LEU A 109 -14.34 -16.85 -3.90
CA LEU A 109 -15.59 -16.33 -4.46
C LEU A 109 -15.81 -16.77 -5.90
N TYR A 110 -14.76 -17.18 -6.58
CA TYR A 110 -14.84 -17.49 -7.99
C TYR A 110 -14.69 -18.99 -8.21
N PRO A 111 -15.44 -19.55 -9.14
CA PRO A 111 -15.35 -20.99 -9.37
C PRO A 111 -14.02 -21.34 -10.00
N LYS A 112 -13.54 -22.53 -9.65
CA LYS A 112 -12.40 -23.08 -10.33
C LYS A 112 -12.78 -23.47 -11.73
N ARG A 113 -11.97 -23.08 -12.68
CA ARG A 113 -12.23 -23.46 -14.04
C ARG A 113 -11.46 -24.72 -14.38
N ALA A 114 -12.13 -25.60 -15.09
CA ALA A 114 -11.44 -26.74 -15.67
C ALA A 114 -10.48 -26.21 -16.72
N ALA A 115 -9.31 -26.77 -16.77
CA ALA A 115 -8.27 -26.28 -17.66
C ALA A 115 -8.67 -26.39 -19.13
#